data_ebe013e3f8493cd215599f60c5dfa927
#
_entry.id   ebe013e3f8493cd215599f60c5dfa927
#
_cell.length_a   1.000
_cell.length_b   1.000
_cell.length_c   1.000
_cell.angle_alpha   90.00
_cell.angle_beta   90.00
_cell.angle_gamma   90.00
#
_symmetry.space_group_name_H-M   'P 1'
#
loop_
_entity.id
_entity.type
_entity.pdbx_description
1 polymer ?
#
loop_
_entity_poly.entity_id
_entity_poly.type
_entity_poly.pdbx_seq_one_letter_code
_entity_poly.pdbx_strand_id
1 'polypeptide(L)'
;MAIKVCLDAGHYGKYNRSPAVSSYYESDMTWKLHNYLKKELEAFGIGVVTTRTNQNTDRALYERGAASKGCNLFISVHSNAVGNGVNENVDYPVAYVLLNGSSTDIGLKLAKVVEAVMGTAQSGRTATRQGTNGEYYGVLRGANAVGTPGIILEHSFHTNTRATKWLSSDSNLQKLAKAEAECIASYYGVTKKEETALTKIMGNAVATVEQMTAYIKEKNPDVAQSVVDMIPLYLLEGKAEGVRGDIAFAQSCLETGNFGFSGSAVTLDQNNFCGMGVTSNGMKGNSHADYCSLCIHHSLVSGHRFSI
;
A
#
# COMPACT_ATOMS: atom_id res chain seq x y z
N MET A 1 -13.70 -12.04 11.67
CA MET A 1 -14.15 -10.78 11.01
C MET A 1 -12.93 -10.04 10.50
N ALA A 2 -13.03 -9.36 9.35
CA ALA A 2 -11.93 -8.56 8.83
C ALA A 2 -11.70 -7.33 9.74
N ILE A 3 -10.44 -7.04 10.07
CA ILE A 3 -10.06 -5.89 10.87
C ILE A 3 -10.27 -4.61 10.07
N LYS A 4 -10.83 -3.59 10.72
CA LYS A 4 -11.04 -2.25 10.16
C LYS A 4 -10.48 -1.18 11.09
N VAL A 5 -9.78 -0.21 10.54
CA VAL A 5 -9.24 0.96 11.26
C VAL A 5 -9.85 2.23 10.67
N CYS A 6 -10.30 3.13 11.53
CA CYS A 6 -10.71 4.47 11.11
C CYS A 6 -9.56 5.44 11.35
N LEU A 7 -9.10 6.10 10.28
CA LEU A 7 -8.04 7.10 10.34
C LEU A 7 -8.62 8.51 10.20
N ASP A 8 -8.18 9.39 11.08
CA ASP A 8 -8.46 10.81 11.07
C ASP A 8 -7.16 11.60 10.92
N ALA A 9 -7.02 12.36 9.85
CA ALA A 9 -5.95 13.34 9.75
C ALA A 9 -6.34 14.57 10.56
N GLY A 10 -5.58 14.88 11.60
CA GLY A 10 -5.83 16.03 12.46
C GLY A 10 -5.83 17.34 11.68
N HIS A 11 -6.66 18.28 12.10
CA HIS A 11 -6.81 19.60 11.47
C HIS A 11 -7.23 19.56 9.99
N TYR A 12 -7.15 20.71 9.29
CA TYR A 12 -7.44 20.83 7.85
C TYR A 12 -6.74 22.08 7.28
N GLY A 13 -6.65 22.20 5.97
CA GLY A 13 -6.05 23.36 5.30
C GLY A 13 -4.61 23.62 5.75
N LYS A 14 -4.33 24.86 6.15
CA LYS A 14 -3.06 25.34 6.74
C LYS A 14 -3.26 25.67 8.21
N TYR A 15 -3.14 24.68 9.09
CA TYR A 15 -3.40 24.82 10.51
C TYR A 15 -2.22 24.38 11.36
N ASN A 16 -2.04 25.00 12.54
CA ASN A 16 -0.95 24.77 13.49
C ASN A 16 0.45 24.86 12.84
N ARG A 17 0.84 26.09 12.54
CA ARG A 17 2.19 26.38 12.05
C ARG A 17 3.20 26.21 13.18
N SER A 18 4.30 25.50 12.92
CA SER A 18 5.38 25.36 13.90
C SER A 18 6.09 26.69 14.16
N PRO A 19 6.35 27.04 15.42
CA PRO A 19 7.22 28.16 15.74
C PRO A 19 8.71 27.86 15.48
N ALA A 20 9.08 26.58 15.45
CA ALA A 20 10.47 26.14 15.26
C ALA A 20 10.87 26.03 13.77
N VAL A 21 9.91 25.66 12.89
CA VAL A 21 10.14 25.51 11.44
C VAL A 21 8.97 26.15 10.71
N SER A 22 9.17 27.33 10.17
CA SER A 22 8.12 28.18 9.61
C SER A 22 7.40 27.60 8.37
N SER A 23 7.99 26.64 7.69
CA SER A 23 7.39 25.92 6.56
C SER A 23 6.52 24.74 6.99
N TYR A 24 6.58 24.32 8.26
CA TYR A 24 5.80 23.21 8.78
C TYR A 24 4.43 23.65 9.23
N TYR A 25 3.42 22.93 8.77
CA TYR A 25 2.04 22.95 9.30
C TYR A 25 1.66 21.54 9.74
N GLU A 26 1.12 21.43 10.95
CA GLU A 26 0.66 20.14 11.46
C GLU A 26 -0.36 19.48 10.52
N SER A 27 -1.30 20.26 10.00
CA SER A 27 -2.30 19.79 9.03
C SER A 27 -1.73 19.17 7.76
N ASP A 28 -0.57 19.64 7.27
CA ASP A 28 0.11 19.05 6.12
C ASP A 28 0.74 17.71 6.48
N MET A 29 1.41 17.65 7.63
CA MET A 29 2.04 16.44 8.14
C MET A 29 1.00 15.35 8.41
N THR A 30 -0.07 15.68 9.12
CA THR A 30 -1.12 14.72 9.48
C THR A 30 -1.80 14.16 8.24
N TRP A 31 -2.05 14.99 7.23
CA TRP A 31 -2.62 14.55 5.95
C TRP A 31 -1.70 13.57 5.21
N LYS A 32 -0.40 13.86 5.14
CA LYS A 32 0.58 12.99 4.50
C LYS A 32 0.72 11.66 5.23
N LEU A 33 0.94 11.70 6.55
CA LEU A 33 1.11 10.50 7.37
C LEU A 33 -0.13 9.61 7.34
N HIS A 34 -1.32 10.20 7.46
CA HIS A 34 -2.60 9.50 7.33
C HIS A 34 -2.69 8.72 5.98
N ASN A 35 -2.31 9.33 4.86
CA ASN A 35 -2.36 8.67 3.55
C ASN A 35 -1.31 7.55 3.43
N TYR A 36 -0.11 7.75 3.97
CA TYR A 36 0.91 6.69 4.01
C TYR A 36 0.46 5.52 4.89
N LEU A 37 -0.06 5.82 6.09
CA LEU A 37 -0.56 4.80 7.02
C LEU A 37 -1.74 4.02 6.42
N LYS A 38 -2.67 4.70 5.75
CA LYS A 38 -3.76 4.06 5.01
C LYS A 38 -3.21 3.03 4.02
N LYS A 39 -2.27 3.42 3.17
CA LYS A 39 -1.66 2.53 2.16
C LYS A 39 -1.00 1.31 2.81
N GLU A 40 -0.25 1.50 3.88
CA GLU A 40 0.43 0.41 4.58
C GLU A 40 -0.57 -0.56 5.25
N LEU A 41 -1.64 -0.05 5.88
CA LEU A 41 -2.68 -0.89 6.48
C LEU A 41 -3.42 -1.72 5.42
N GLU A 42 -3.77 -1.10 4.28
CA GLU A 42 -4.41 -1.78 3.16
C GLU A 42 -3.52 -2.89 2.58
N ALA A 43 -2.19 -2.72 2.57
CA ALA A 43 -1.22 -3.75 2.18
C ALA A 43 -1.22 -4.97 3.13
N PHE A 44 -1.64 -4.81 4.38
CA PHE A 44 -1.92 -5.92 5.30
C PHE A 44 -3.30 -6.55 5.10
N GLY A 45 -4.15 -5.99 4.21
CA GLY A 45 -5.55 -6.40 4.07
C GLY A 45 -6.46 -5.89 5.19
N ILE A 46 -6.00 -4.89 5.96
CA ILE A 46 -6.80 -4.18 6.95
C ILE A 46 -7.67 -3.15 6.23
N GLY A 47 -8.99 -3.22 6.45
CA GLY A 47 -9.90 -2.22 5.89
C GLY A 47 -9.68 -0.85 6.52
N VAL A 48 -9.66 0.22 5.72
CA VAL A 48 -9.49 1.58 6.23
C VAL A 48 -10.69 2.44 5.90
N VAL A 49 -11.25 3.07 6.94
CA VAL A 49 -12.23 4.15 6.84
C VAL A 49 -11.50 5.46 7.11
N THR A 50 -11.76 6.49 6.32
CA THR A 50 -11.17 7.82 6.53
C THR A 50 -12.25 8.83 6.90
N THR A 51 -11.94 9.75 7.81
CA THR A 51 -12.91 10.77 8.26
C THR A 51 -13.16 11.83 7.20
N ARG A 52 -12.23 12.01 6.27
CA ARG A 52 -12.31 12.94 5.14
C ARG A 52 -11.45 12.46 3.96
N THR A 53 -11.82 12.86 2.77
CA THR A 53 -11.13 12.51 1.52
C THR A 53 -10.37 13.68 0.90
N ASN A 54 -10.43 14.85 1.53
CA ASN A 54 -9.83 16.09 1.05
C ASN A 54 -9.13 16.81 2.20
N GLN A 55 -7.93 17.34 1.97
CA GLN A 55 -7.12 18.04 2.97
C GLN A 55 -7.80 19.31 3.48
N ASN A 56 -8.55 20.00 2.64
CA ASN A 56 -9.15 21.31 2.95
C ASN A 56 -10.57 21.22 3.53
N THR A 57 -11.16 20.03 3.61
CA THR A 57 -12.49 19.84 4.17
C THR A 57 -12.39 19.69 5.68
N ASP A 58 -13.11 20.53 6.42
CA ASP A 58 -13.30 20.34 7.86
C ASP A 58 -14.45 19.39 8.15
N ARG A 59 -14.41 18.79 9.34
CA ARG A 59 -15.47 17.98 9.90
C ARG A 59 -15.51 18.19 11.42
N ALA A 60 -16.70 18.28 11.98
CA ALA A 60 -16.87 18.45 13.42
C ALA A 60 -16.17 17.33 14.20
N LEU A 61 -15.48 17.68 15.31
CA LEU A 61 -14.63 16.74 16.05
C LEU A 61 -15.38 15.48 16.50
N TYR A 62 -16.59 15.64 17.02
CA TYR A 62 -17.41 14.48 17.40
C TYR A 62 -17.73 13.56 16.21
N GLU A 63 -18.08 14.12 15.07
CA GLU A 63 -18.41 13.38 13.86
C GLU A 63 -17.22 12.63 13.29
N ARG A 64 -15.99 13.17 13.44
CA ARG A 64 -14.76 12.46 13.05
C ARG A 64 -14.64 11.14 13.83
N GLY A 65 -14.77 11.20 15.16
CA GLY A 65 -14.74 10.00 15.99
C GLY A 65 -15.91 9.04 15.71
N ALA A 66 -17.11 9.56 15.57
CA ALA A 66 -18.31 8.75 15.31
C ALA A 66 -18.28 8.02 13.95
N ALA A 67 -17.47 8.50 12.98
CA ALA A 67 -17.25 7.82 11.72
C ALA A 67 -16.58 6.44 11.89
N SER A 68 -15.99 6.17 13.04
CA SER A 68 -15.35 4.88 13.36
C SER A 68 -16.35 3.76 13.72
N LYS A 69 -17.65 4.00 13.64
CA LYS A 69 -18.66 2.96 13.93
C LYS A 69 -18.38 1.68 13.14
N GLY A 70 -18.25 0.57 13.88
CA GLY A 70 -17.96 -0.75 13.30
C GLY A 70 -16.48 -0.97 12.90
N CYS A 71 -15.57 -0.05 13.28
CA CYS A 71 -14.14 -0.25 13.22
C CYS A 71 -13.60 -0.86 14.52
N ASN A 72 -12.45 -1.51 14.44
CA ASN A 72 -11.74 -2.08 15.58
C ASN A 72 -10.89 -1.04 16.32
N LEU A 73 -10.49 0.04 15.62
CA LEU A 73 -9.67 1.11 16.17
C LEU A 73 -9.96 2.43 15.44
N PHE A 74 -9.95 3.52 16.18
CA PHE A 74 -9.92 4.90 15.68
C PHE A 74 -8.59 5.54 16.03
N ILE A 75 -7.90 6.14 15.05
CA ILE A 75 -6.64 6.88 15.25
C ILE A 75 -6.77 8.27 14.64
N SER A 76 -6.63 9.30 15.47
CA SER A 76 -6.45 10.69 15.03
C SER A 76 -4.96 11.04 15.07
N VAL A 77 -4.41 11.38 13.94
CA VAL A 77 -2.98 11.64 13.71
C VAL A 77 -2.67 13.11 14.00
N HIS A 78 -1.71 13.39 14.89
CA HIS A 78 -1.36 14.73 15.33
C HIS A 78 0.15 14.91 15.59
N SER A 79 0.58 16.16 15.77
CA SER A 79 1.83 16.54 16.45
C SER A 79 1.53 17.60 17.51
N ASN A 80 2.07 17.42 18.69
CA ASN A 80 1.76 18.21 19.87
C ASN A 80 2.48 19.58 19.89
N ALA A 81 2.07 20.44 20.80
CA ALA A 81 2.72 21.71 21.09
C ALA A 81 2.85 21.95 22.60
N VAL A 82 3.92 22.62 23.02
CA VAL A 82 4.09 23.13 24.38
C VAL A 82 4.17 24.66 24.33
N GLY A 83 3.07 25.30 24.71
CA GLY A 83 2.98 26.76 24.61
C GLY A 83 3.00 27.28 23.18
N ASN A 84 3.39 28.53 22.99
CA ASN A 84 3.35 29.23 21.69
C ASN A 84 4.74 29.45 21.07
N GLY A 85 5.80 28.99 21.74
CA GLY A 85 7.19 29.21 21.32
C GLY A 85 7.96 27.93 21.13
N VAL A 86 9.22 28.06 20.72
CA VAL A 86 10.14 26.92 20.59
C VAL A 86 10.46 26.36 21.97
N ASN A 87 10.41 25.03 22.08
CA ASN A 87 10.78 24.30 23.31
C ASN A 87 11.59 23.06 22.95
N GLU A 88 12.91 23.14 23.08
CA GLU A 88 13.85 22.06 22.74
C GLU A 88 13.93 20.95 23.81
N ASN A 89 13.33 21.17 24.97
CA ASN A 89 13.38 20.22 26.09
C ASN A 89 12.26 19.17 26.06
N VAL A 90 11.28 19.30 25.16
CA VAL A 90 10.13 18.40 25.07
C VAL A 90 10.09 17.72 23.72
N ASP A 91 10.36 16.40 23.73
CA ASP A 91 10.43 15.57 22.55
C ASP A 91 10.08 14.11 22.89
N TYR A 92 8.77 13.81 22.90
CA TYR A 92 8.23 12.46 23.11
C TYR A 92 6.89 12.28 22.42
N PRO A 93 6.56 11.07 21.98
CA PRO A 93 5.22 10.76 21.51
C PRO A 93 4.28 10.48 22.68
N VAL A 94 3.02 10.88 22.52
CA VAL A 94 1.96 10.56 23.48
C VAL A 94 0.69 10.10 22.77
N ALA A 95 0.13 8.99 23.22
CA ALA A 95 -1.17 8.54 22.81
C ALA A 95 -2.21 8.95 23.87
N TYR A 96 -3.09 9.92 23.53
CA TYR A 96 -4.27 10.18 24.36
C TYR A 96 -5.29 9.08 24.09
N VAL A 97 -5.62 8.32 25.12
CA VAL A 97 -6.47 7.14 25.06
C VAL A 97 -7.80 7.39 25.77
N LEU A 98 -8.79 6.54 25.50
CA LEU A 98 -10.10 6.63 26.15
C LEU A 98 -10.01 6.44 27.67
N LEU A 99 -10.83 7.18 28.42
CA LEU A 99 -10.93 7.08 29.89
C LEU A 99 -11.31 5.68 30.36
N ASN A 100 -12.07 4.93 29.55
CA ASN A 100 -12.48 3.55 29.86
C ASN A 100 -11.35 2.51 29.70
N GLY A 101 -10.16 2.92 29.25
CA GLY A 101 -8.99 2.08 29.12
C GLY A 101 -8.94 1.18 27.89
N SER A 102 -9.99 1.13 27.08
CA SER A 102 -10.12 0.17 25.96
C SER A 102 -9.05 0.31 24.85
N SER A 103 -8.37 1.44 24.78
CA SER A 103 -7.31 1.73 23.80
C SER A 103 -5.92 1.90 24.43
N THR A 104 -5.76 1.64 25.74
CA THR A 104 -4.50 1.92 26.45
C THR A 104 -3.33 1.07 25.94
N ASP A 105 -3.53 -0.23 25.76
CA ASP A 105 -2.44 -1.13 25.36
C ASP A 105 -1.94 -0.82 23.94
N ILE A 106 -2.84 -0.73 22.96
CA ILE A 106 -2.47 -0.36 21.60
C ILE A 106 -1.91 1.06 21.52
N GLY A 107 -2.44 2.00 22.31
CA GLY A 107 -1.94 3.37 22.41
C GLY A 107 -0.49 3.42 22.90
N LEU A 108 -0.17 2.66 23.96
CA LEU A 108 1.21 2.56 24.45
C LEU A 108 2.14 1.94 23.43
N LYS A 109 1.73 0.84 22.77
CA LYS A 109 2.52 0.20 21.71
C LYS A 109 2.84 1.16 20.57
N LEU A 110 1.86 1.91 20.09
CA LEU A 110 2.06 2.91 19.04
C LEU A 110 2.99 4.04 19.49
N ALA A 111 2.80 4.59 20.69
CA ALA A 111 3.71 5.60 21.22
C ALA A 111 5.15 5.10 21.33
N LYS A 112 5.36 3.81 21.67
CA LYS A 112 6.70 3.19 21.71
C LYS A 112 7.28 2.98 20.30
N VAL A 113 6.46 2.65 19.32
CA VAL A 113 6.91 2.57 17.91
C VAL A 113 7.36 3.94 17.41
N VAL A 114 6.58 4.99 17.66
CA VAL A 114 6.95 6.36 17.29
C VAL A 114 8.26 6.78 17.96
N GLU A 115 8.43 6.51 19.27
CA GLU A 115 9.68 6.73 20.01
C GLU A 115 10.86 6.06 19.30
N ALA A 116 10.75 4.78 19.00
CA ALA A 116 11.84 4.01 18.39
C ALA A 116 12.19 4.50 16.98
N VAL A 117 11.19 4.81 16.16
CA VAL A 117 11.40 5.23 14.76
C VAL A 117 11.92 6.67 14.66
N MET A 118 11.42 7.58 15.49
CA MET A 118 11.84 8.98 15.51
C MET A 118 13.13 9.20 16.33
N GLY A 119 13.49 8.29 17.25
CA GLY A 119 14.57 8.48 18.19
C GLY A 119 14.32 9.68 19.10
N THR A 120 13.14 9.77 19.72
CA THR A 120 12.78 10.91 20.58
C THR A 120 13.59 10.96 21.87
N ALA A 121 13.81 12.16 22.41
CA ALA A 121 14.65 12.34 23.61
C ALA A 121 14.03 11.76 24.88
N GLN A 122 12.69 11.73 24.96
CA GLN A 122 11.95 11.13 26.06
C GLN A 122 11.07 9.99 25.56
N SER A 123 10.72 9.10 26.50
CA SER A 123 9.93 7.90 26.22
C SER A 123 8.47 8.20 25.87
N GLY A 124 7.99 7.46 24.87
CA GLY A 124 6.59 7.41 24.47
C GLY A 124 5.70 6.87 25.60
N ARG A 125 4.51 7.44 25.73
CA ARG A 125 3.58 7.15 26.83
C ARG A 125 2.13 7.31 26.40
N THR A 126 1.24 6.82 27.25
CA THR A 126 -0.19 7.11 27.14
C THR A 126 -0.57 8.23 28.13
N ALA A 127 -1.63 8.94 27.82
CA ALA A 127 -2.28 9.88 28.71
C ALA A 127 -3.79 9.82 28.51
N THR A 128 -4.53 10.23 29.54
CA THR A 128 -5.97 10.48 29.47
C THR A 128 -6.25 11.93 29.79
N ARG A 129 -7.35 12.47 29.30
CA ARG A 129 -7.79 13.80 29.69
C ARG A 129 -9.31 13.82 29.93
N GLN A 130 -9.68 14.02 31.14
CA GLN A 130 -11.08 14.16 31.56
C GLN A 130 -11.59 15.57 31.32
N GLY A 131 -12.75 15.69 30.69
CA GLY A 131 -13.52 16.89 30.58
C GLY A 131 -14.67 16.91 31.61
N THR A 132 -15.49 17.94 31.59
CA THR A 132 -16.61 18.10 32.52
C THR A 132 -17.61 16.94 32.45
N ASN A 133 -17.87 16.41 31.27
CA ASN A 133 -18.86 15.37 31.01
C ASN A 133 -18.27 14.12 30.32
N GLY A 134 -17.13 13.64 30.80
CA GLY A 134 -16.44 12.47 30.23
C GLY A 134 -15.19 12.85 29.41
N GLU A 135 -14.98 12.25 28.27
CA GLU A 135 -13.79 12.50 27.40
C GLU A 135 -13.67 14.00 27.07
N TYR A 136 -12.47 14.55 27.28
CA TYR A 136 -12.18 15.94 26.92
C TYR A 136 -12.20 16.19 25.43
N TYR A 137 -11.56 15.28 24.66
CA TYR A 137 -11.38 15.44 23.23
C TYR A 137 -12.63 15.04 22.45
N GLY A 138 -13.13 15.92 21.57
CA GLY A 138 -14.34 15.68 20.77
C GLY A 138 -14.26 14.43 19.90
N VAL A 139 -13.11 14.15 19.29
CA VAL A 139 -12.89 12.94 18.48
C VAL A 139 -12.97 11.67 19.34
N LEU A 140 -12.42 11.68 20.54
CA LEU A 140 -12.53 10.55 21.47
C LEU A 140 -13.96 10.36 21.99
N ARG A 141 -14.69 11.46 22.26
CA ARG A 141 -16.13 11.36 22.60
C ARG A 141 -16.92 10.67 21.48
N GLY A 142 -16.66 11.05 20.23
CA GLY A 142 -17.33 10.43 19.07
C GLY A 142 -17.02 8.96 18.93
N ALA A 143 -15.75 8.55 19.05
CA ALA A 143 -15.33 7.16 18.99
C ALA A 143 -15.92 6.32 20.14
N ASN A 144 -15.86 6.85 21.39
CA ASN A 144 -16.43 6.19 22.56
C ASN A 144 -17.96 5.99 22.43
N ALA A 145 -18.67 6.98 21.90
CA ALA A 145 -20.12 6.92 21.73
C ALA A 145 -20.58 5.83 20.76
N VAL A 146 -19.73 5.41 19.83
CA VAL A 146 -20.01 4.30 18.89
C VAL A 146 -19.33 2.99 19.29
N GLY A 147 -18.71 2.95 20.49
CA GLY A 147 -18.05 1.76 21.04
C GLY A 147 -16.73 1.39 20.38
N THR A 148 -16.07 2.32 19.68
CA THR A 148 -14.78 2.09 19.03
C THR A 148 -13.64 2.54 19.94
N PRO A 149 -12.64 1.67 20.25
CA PRO A 149 -11.39 2.09 20.91
C PRO A 149 -10.73 3.23 20.13
N GLY A 150 -10.46 4.35 20.81
CA GLY A 150 -10.00 5.58 20.16
C GLY A 150 -8.68 6.09 20.72
N ILE A 151 -7.83 6.63 19.84
CA ILE A 151 -6.52 7.21 20.16
C ILE A 151 -6.37 8.53 19.42
N ILE A 152 -5.82 9.55 20.09
CA ILE A 152 -5.13 10.67 19.44
C ILE A 152 -3.64 10.37 19.58
N LEU A 153 -2.95 10.13 18.48
CA LEU A 153 -1.52 9.85 18.47
C LEU A 153 -0.74 11.11 18.11
N GLU A 154 -0.02 11.62 19.09
CA GLU A 154 0.84 12.80 18.97
C GLU A 154 2.27 12.36 18.67
N HIS A 155 2.73 12.63 17.46
CA HIS A 155 4.04 12.26 16.96
C HIS A 155 5.10 13.28 17.39
N SER A 156 5.39 13.33 18.69
CA SER A 156 6.22 14.35 19.32
C SER A 156 5.65 15.77 19.17
N PHE A 157 6.48 16.81 19.25
CA PHE A 157 6.08 18.21 19.41
C PHE A 157 6.60 19.05 18.25
N HIS A 158 5.70 19.74 17.53
CA HIS A 158 6.09 20.68 16.48
C HIS A 158 6.62 22.03 17.03
N THR A 159 6.71 22.16 18.34
CA THR A 159 7.46 23.23 19.04
C THR A 159 8.93 22.86 19.26
N ASN A 160 9.35 21.61 18.98
CA ASN A 160 10.75 21.16 19.03
C ASN A 160 11.35 21.14 17.63
N THR A 161 12.49 21.78 17.45
CA THR A 161 13.14 21.94 16.12
C THR A 161 13.53 20.61 15.51
N ARG A 162 14.13 19.69 16.29
CA ARG A 162 14.55 18.37 15.82
C ARG A 162 13.33 17.56 15.35
N ALA A 163 12.32 17.46 16.21
CA ALA A 163 11.09 16.72 15.92
C ALA A 163 10.37 17.27 14.68
N THR A 164 10.25 18.60 14.57
CA THR A 164 9.60 19.22 13.42
C THR A 164 10.34 18.98 12.11
N LYS A 165 11.67 19.11 12.10
CA LYS A 165 12.49 18.80 10.92
C LYS A 165 12.33 17.32 10.52
N TRP A 166 12.30 16.42 11.49
CA TRP A 166 12.10 15.00 11.26
C TRP A 166 10.73 14.72 10.62
N LEU A 167 9.65 15.31 11.17
CA LEU A 167 8.27 15.18 10.67
C LEU A 167 8.02 15.92 9.34
N SER A 168 8.92 16.80 8.90
CA SER A 168 8.84 17.47 7.61
C SER A 168 9.29 16.59 6.43
N SER A 169 9.93 15.46 6.68
CA SER A 169 10.49 14.58 5.65
C SER A 169 9.51 13.49 5.24
N ASP A 170 9.15 13.45 3.96
CA ASP A 170 8.26 12.42 3.41
C ASP A 170 8.81 11.00 3.61
N SER A 171 10.13 10.81 3.43
CA SER A 171 10.75 9.49 3.65
C SER A 171 10.67 9.03 5.11
N ASN A 172 10.74 9.96 6.06
CA ASN A 172 10.56 9.67 7.48
C ASN A 172 9.10 9.33 7.79
N LEU A 173 8.14 10.09 7.24
CA LEU A 173 6.71 9.79 7.40
C LEU A 173 6.34 8.42 6.83
N GLN A 174 6.93 8.02 5.70
CA GLN A 174 6.73 6.68 5.14
C GLN A 174 7.29 5.57 6.04
N LYS A 175 8.48 5.76 6.63
CA LYS A 175 9.05 4.83 7.61
C LYS A 175 8.15 4.69 8.85
N LEU A 176 7.63 5.82 9.32
CA LEU A 176 6.75 5.86 10.49
C LEU A 176 5.44 5.14 10.20
N ALA A 177 4.78 5.45 9.08
CA ALA A 177 3.55 4.80 8.65
C ALA A 177 3.69 3.29 8.52
N LYS A 178 4.82 2.81 7.96
CA LYS A 178 5.12 1.38 7.87
C LYS A 178 5.21 0.73 9.25
N ALA A 179 5.97 1.32 10.17
CA ALA A 179 6.15 0.76 11.50
C ALA A 179 4.84 0.78 12.33
N GLU A 180 4.03 1.83 12.21
CA GLU A 180 2.73 1.90 12.84
C GLU A 180 1.75 0.85 12.28
N ALA A 181 1.73 0.66 10.97
CA ALA A 181 0.90 -0.37 10.34
C ALA A 181 1.32 -1.78 10.78
N GLU A 182 2.63 -2.06 10.86
CA GLU A 182 3.17 -3.32 11.37
C GLU A 182 2.76 -3.56 12.83
N CYS A 183 2.80 -2.53 13.67
CA CYS A 183 2.35 -2.59 15.05
C CYS A 183 0.85 -2.90 15.16
N ILE A 184 0.03 -2.22 14.39
CA ILE A 184 -1.44 -2.43 14.36
C ILE A 184 -1.76 -3.83 13.84
N ALA A 185 -1.13 -4.26 12.74
CA ALA A 185 -1.32 -5.60 12.18
C ALA A 185 -0.93 -6.68 13.19
N SER A 186 0.22 -6.56 13.83
CA SER A 186 0.68 -7.47 14.89
C SER A 186 -0.28 -7.51 16.08
N TYR A 187 -0.78 -6.35 16.51
CA TYR A 187 -1.73 -6.27 17.63
C TYR A 187 -3.03 -7.04 17.38
N TYR A 188 -3.52 -7.00 16.13
CA TYR A 188 -4.73 -7.71 15.73
C TYR A 188 -4.47 -9.11 15.14
N GLY A 189 -3.23 -9.59 15.17
CA GLY A 189 -2.88 -10.91 14.61
C GLY A 189 -3.03 -11.00 13.09
N VAL A 190 -2.90 -9.87 12.38
CA VAL A 190 -2.94 -9.82 10.92
C VAL A 190 -1.53 -9.95 10.37
N THR A 191 -1.31 -10.96 9.55
CA THR A 191 -0.06 -11.11 8.80
C THR A 191 -0.20 -10.43 7.44
N LYS A 192 0.87 -9.78 6.97
CA LYS A 192 0.89 -9.23 5.62
C LYS A 192 0.63 -10.40 4.66
N LYS A 193 -0.34 -10.23 3.76
CA LYS A 193 -0.40 -11.16 2.63
C LYS A 193 0.95 -11.06 1.94
N GLU A 194 1.62 -12.20 1.76
CA GLU A 194 2.78 -12.21 0.88
C GLU A 194 2.32 -11.59 -0.44
N GLU A 195 2.85 -10.41 -0.76
CA GLU A 195 2.89 -10.01 -2.16
C GLU A 195 3.62 -11.16 -2.83
N THR A 196 2.92 -11.91 -3.67
CA THR A 196 3.59 -12.82 -4.59
C THR A 196 4.63 -11.95 -5.27
N ALA A 197 5.89 -12.16 -4.91
CA ALA A 197 7.00 -11.32 -5.38
C ALA A 197 6.82 -11.19 -6.88
N LEU A 198 6.69 -9.94 -7.37
CA LEU A 198 6.49 -9.70 -8.80
C LEU A 198 7.54 -10.53 -9.53
N THR A 199 7.08 -11.48 -10.34
CA THR A 199 7.98 -12.40 -11.03
C THR A 199 8.85 -11.57 -11.96
N LYS A 200 10.16 -11.56 -11.70
CA LYS A 200 11.09 -10.81 -12.54
C LYS A 200 11.04 -11.37 -13.94
N ILE A 201 10.76 -10.52 -14.91
CA ILE A 201 10.78 -10.89 -16.35
C ILE A 201 12.22 -11.13 -16.84
N MET A 202 13.17 -10.33 -16.31
CA MET A 202 14.59 -10.47 -16.64
C MET A 202 15.22 -11.64 -15.87
N GLY A 203 16.07 -12.40 -16.54
CA GLY A 203 16.84 -13.51 -15.97
C GLY A 203 16.66 -14.85 -16.67
N ASN A 204 17.13 -15.92 -16.06
CA ASN A 204 16.98 -17.28 -16.59
C ASN A 204 15.55 -17.82 -16.35
N ALA A 205 15.07 -18.62 -17.29
CA ALA A 205 13.84 -19.38 -17.10
C ALA A 205 13.93 -20.29 -15.87
N VAL A 206 12.82 -20.46 -15.17
CA VAL A 206 12.70 -21.35 -14.01
C VAL A 206 11.94 -22.63 -14.39
N ALA A 207 10.94 -22.52 -15.28
CA ALA A 207 10.24 -23.69 -15.79
C ALA A 207 11.07 -24.42 -16.86
N THR A 208 10.98 -25.77 -16.85
CA THR A 208 11.61 -26.63 -17.86
C THR A 208 10.69 -26.85 -19.05
N VAL A 209 11.24 -27.35 -20.16
CA VAL A 209 10.46 -27.72 -21.36
C VAL A 209 9.36 -28.72 -20.99
N GLU A 210 9.67 -29.70 -20.14
CA GLU A 210 8.71 -30.73 -19.69
C GLU A 210 7.54 -30.12 -18.93
N GLN A 211 7.82 -29.19 -18.02
CA GLN A 211 6.79 -28.50 -17.22
C GLN A 211 5.90 -27.64 -18.12
N MET A 212 6.49 -26.88 -19.04
CA MET A 212 5.75 -26.04 -19.99
C MET A 212 4.90 -26.90 -20.94
N THR A 213 5.43 -28.04 -21.40
CA THR A 213 4.72 -29.01 -22.23
C THR A 213 3.55 -29.63 -21.47
N ALA A 214 3.76 -30.04 -20.22
CA ALA A 214 2.71 -30.60 -19.38
C ALA A 214 1.58 -29.58 -19.16
N TYR A 215 1.93 -28.33 -18.86
CA TYR A 215 0.98 -27.24 -18.68
C TYR A 215 0.10 -27.04 -19.91
N ILE A 216 0.71 -26.86 -21.09
CA ILE A 216 -0.09 -26.56 -22.28
C ILE A 216 -0.97 -27.74 -22.72
N LYS A 217 -0.52 -28.97 -22.57
CA LYS A 217 -1.34 -30.16 -22.84
C LYS A 217 -2.49 -30.35 -21.84
N GLU A 218 -2.30 -29.92 -20.57
CA GLU A 218 -3.39 -29.90 -19.59
C GLU A 218 -4.45 -28.85 -19.96
N LYS A 219 -4.01 -27.62 -20.34
CA LYS A 219 -4.93 -26.52 -20.64
C LYS A 219 -5.57 -26.61 -22.03
N ASN A 220 -4.91 -27.22 -22.98
CA ASN A 220 -5.41 -27.47 -24.34
C ASN A 220 -4.97 -28.87 -24.76
N PRO A 221 -5.80 -29.91 -24.48
CA PRO A 221 -5.48 -31.29 -24.87
C PRO A 221 -5.28 -31.50 -26.38
N ASP A 222 -5.90 -30.65 -27.20
CA ASP A 222 -5.82 -30.70 -28.67
C ASP A 222 -4.74 -29.75 -29.23
N VAL A 223 -3.83 -29.27 -28.40
CA VAL A 223 -2.77 -28.35 -28.82
C VAL A 223 -1.96 -28.95 -29.96
N ALA A 224 -1.73 -28.15 -31.01
CA ALA A 224 -0.94 -28.60 -32.17
C ALA A 224 0.50 -28.98 -31.76
N GLN A 225 1.05 -30.04 -32.36
CA GLN A 225 2.40 -30.49 -32.06
C GLN A 225 3.45 -29.39 -32.34
N SER A 226 3.22 -28.51 -33.32
CA SER A 226 4.09 -27.37 -33.63
C SER A 226 4.23 -26.40 -32.44
N VAL A 227 3.18 -26.24 -31.62
CA VAL A 227 3.24 -25.43 -30.38
C VAL A 227 4.16 -26.09 -29.36
N VAL A 228 4.09 -27.40 -29.21
CA VAL A 228 4.98 -28.17 -28.32
C VAL A 228 6.43 -28.06 -28.77
N ASP A 229 6.65 -28.18 -30.07
CA ASP A 229 8.00 -28.14 -30.69
C ASP A 229 8.68 -26.78 -30.60
N MET A 230 7.92 -25.68 -30.45
CA MET A 230 8.48 -24.34 -30.23
C MET A 230 8.82 -24.00 -28.78
N ILE A 231 8.39 -24.78 -27.80
CA ILE A 231 8.66 -24.48 -26.37
C ILE A 231 10.17 -24.35 -26.10
N PRO A 232 11.07 -25.24 -26.61
CA PRO A 232 12.50 -25.06 -26.42
C PRO A 232 13.03 -23.75 -26.99
N LEU A 233 12.44 -23.23 -28.07
CA LEU A 233 12.84 -21.97 -28.69
C LEU A 233 12.57 -20.77 -27.77
N TYR A 234 11.46 -20.75 -27.03
CA TYR A 234 11.20 -19.72 -26.02
C TYR A 234 12.31 -19.67 -24.96
N LEU A 235 12.82 -20.83 -24.53
CA LEU A 235 13.90 -20.88 -23.54
C LEU A 235 15.25 -20.46 -24.17
N LEU A 236 15.52 -20.83 -25.40
CA LEU A 236 16.75 -20.48 -26.11
C LEU A 236 16.83 -18.97 -26.35
N GLU A 237 15.80 -18.41 -26.98
CA GLU A 237 15.74 -16.99 -27.30
C GLU A 237 15.66 -16.13 -26.01
N GLY A 238 14.85 -16.56 -25.04
CA GLY A 238 14.79 -15.88 -23.74
C GLY A 238 16.16 -15.80 -23.08
N LYS A 239 16.96 -16.86 -23.14
CA LYS A 239 18.34 -16.85 -22.64
C LYS A 239 19.25 -15.90 -23.42
N ALA A 240 19.13 -15.86 -24.75
CA ALA A 240 19.92 -14.98 -25.60
C ALA A 240 19.64 -13.49 -25.31
N GLU A 241 18.38 -13.15 -25.07
CA GLU A 241 17.92 -11.78 -24.77
C GLU A 241 18.00 -11.42 -23.28
N GLY A 242 18.42 -12.32 -22.40
CA GLY A 242 18.48 -12.10 -20.95
C GLY A 242 17.10 -12.07 -20.25
N VAL A 243 16.12 -12.71 -20.86
CA VAL A 243 14.73 -12.70 -20.43
C VAL A 243 14.27 -14.10 -20.08
N ARG A 244 13.30 -14.20 -19.16
CA ARG A 244 12.67 -15.46 -18.80
C ARG A 244 11.76 -15.97 -19.93
N GLY A 245 12.25 -16.92 -20.70
CA GLY A 245 11.50 -17.55 -21.80
C GLY A 245 10.23 -18.28 -21.33
N ASP A 246 10.21 -18.80 -20.11
CA ASP A 246 9.02 -19.41 -19.50
C ASP A 246 7.89 -18.38 -19.26
N ILE A 247 8.22 -17.15 -18.93
CA ILE A 247 7.23 -16.05 -18.80
C ILE A 247 6.74 -15.62 -20.18
N ALA A 248 7.63 -15.51 -21.18
CA ALA A 248 7.23 -15.18 -22.54
C ALA A 248 6.26 -16.23 -23.11
N PHE A 249 6.50 -17.52 -22.86
CA PHE A 249 5.57 -18.58 -23.22
C PHE A 249 4.24 -18.48 -22.48
N ALA A 250 4.25 -18.24 -21.18
CA ALA A 250 3.04 -18.06 -20.38
C ALA A 250 2.20 -16.88 -20.88
N GLN A 251 2.84 -15.78 -21.31
CA GLN A 251 2.18 -14.66 -21.94
C GLN A 251 1.52 -15.06 -23.27
N SER A 252 2.23 -15.80 -24.13
CA SER A 252 1.65 -16.31 -25.36
C SER A 252 0.45 -17.24 -25.11
N CYS A 253 0.51 -18.07 -24.07
CA CYS A 253 -0.65 -18.86 -23.64
C CYS A 253 -1.85 -17.97 -23.27
N LEU A 254 -1.61 -16.90 -22.54
CA LEU A 254 -2.67 -15.95 -22.12
C LEU A 254 -3.30 -15.24 -23.32
N GLU A 255 -2.47 -14.68 -24.20
CA GLU A 255 -2.91 -13.89 -25.37
C GLU A 255 -3.66 -14.71 -26.43
N THR A 256 -3.33 -16.02 -26.54
CA THR A 256 -3.93 -16.93 -27.55
C THR A 256 -5.01 -17.85 -26.99
N GLY A 257 -5.35 -17.71 -25.69
CA GLY A 257 -6.25 -18.65 -25.02
C GLY A 257 -5.69 -20.07 -25.01
N ASN A 258 -4.43 -20.23 -24.56
CA ASN A 258 -3.67 -21.47 -24.57
C ASN A 258 -3.52 -22.08 -25.99
N PHE A 259 -3.22 -21.25 -26.98
CA PHE A 259 -3.10 -21.62 -28.39
C PHE A 259 -4.40 -22.24 -28.97
N GLY A 260 -5.53 -21.93 -28.37
CA GLY A 260 -6.84 -22.33 -28.88
C GLY A 260 -7.43 -21.34 -29.87
N PHE A 261 -6.96 -20.08 -29.86
CA PHE A 261 -7.37 -19.00 -30.78
C PHE A 261 -8.88 -18.77 -30.89
N SER A 262 -9.67 -19.23 -29.94
CA SER A 262 -11.13 -19.08 -29.95
C SER A 262 -11.51 -17.60 -29.84
N GLY A 263 -12.20 -17.06 -30.86
CA GLY A 263 -12.55 -15.65 -30.94
C GLY A 263 -11.39 -14.69 -31.20
N SER A 264 -10.19 -15.21 -31.48
CA SER A 264 -9.01 -14.41 -31.82
C SER A 264 -9.05 -13.84 -33.22
N ALA A 265 -8.48 -12.65 -33.43
CA ALA A 265 -8.25 -12.03 -34.73
C ALA A 265 -7.01 -12.62 -35.45
N VAL A 266 -6.20 -13.40 -34.73
CA VAL A 266 -5.02 -14.09 -35.26
C VAL A 266 -5.20 -15.60 -35.17
N THR A 267 -4.46 -16.33 -35.99
CA THR A 267 -4.49 -17.78 -36.10
C THR A 267 -3.08 -18.36 -35.92
N LEU A 268 -2.98 -19.67 -35.69
CA LEU A 268 -1.71 -20.34 -35.43
C LEU A 268 -0.69 -20.17 -36.60
N ASP A 269 -1.17 -20.24 -37.84
CA ASP A 269 -0.35 -20.11 -39.07
C ASP A 269 0.24 -18.69 -39.27
N GLN A 270 -0.24 -17.70 -38.54
CA GLN A 270 0.34 -16.36 -38.61
C GLN A 270 1.60 -16.19 -37.75
N ASN A 271 1.94 -17.15 -36.90
CA ASN A 271 3.06 -17.08 -35.93
C ASN A 271 3.02 -15.78 -35.05
N ASN A 272 1.82 -15.32 -34.75
CA ASN A 272 1.57 -14.08 -34.00
C ASN A 272 0.92 -14.40 -32.65
N PHE A 273 1.75 -14.74 -31.67
CA PHE A 273 1.28 -15.20 -30.37
C PHE A 273 1.14 -14.08 -29.32
N CYS A 274 1.31 -12.83 -29.75
CA CYS A 274 1.16 -11.63 -28.92
C CYS A 274 0.16 -10.60 -29.51
N GLY A 275 -0.65 -10.98 -30.50
CA GLY A 275 -1.71 -10.15 -31.06
C GLY A 275 -1.23 -8.88 -31.80
N MET A 276 0.01 -8.87 -32.32
CA MET A 276 0.56 -7.70 -32.99
C MET A 276 -0.24 -7.30 -34.22
N GLY A 277 -0.44 -5.99 -34.36
CA GLY A 277 -1.22 -5.42 -35.48
C GLY A 277 -2.74 -5.52 -35.31
N VAL A 278 -3.24 -5.99 -34.15
CA VAL A 278 -4.67 -6.01 -33.83
C VAL A 278 -4.98 -4.87 -32.86
N THR A 279 -5.60 -3.80 -33.35
CA THR A 279 -5.99 -2.63 -32.55
C THR A 279 -7.51 -2.45 -32.42
N SER A 280 -8.30 -3.27 -33.16
CA SER A 280 -9.76 -3.28 -33.09
C SER A 280 -10.32 -4.60 -33.59
N ASN A 281 -11.57 -4.91 -33.21
CA ASN A 281 -12.26 -6.11 -33.69
C ASN A 281 -12.37 -6.13 -35.24
N GLY A 282 -12.08 -7.29 -35.84
CA GLY A 282 -12.15 -7.52 -37.27
C GLY A 282 -10.86 -7.21 -38.04
N MET A 283 -9.79 -6.72 -37.38
CA MET A 283 -8.48 -6.58 -38.02
C MET A 283 -7.80 -7.93 -38.14
N LYS A 284 -7.18 -8.17 -39.30
CA LYS A 284 -6.27 -9.31 -39.50
C LYS A 284 -4.91 -8.91 -38.94
N GLY A 285 -4.46 -9.53 -37.85
CA GLY A 285 -3.14 -9.27 -37.24
C GLY A 285 -1.97 -9.53 -38.19
N ASN A 286 -0.76 -9.15 -37.76
CA ASN A 286 0.45 -9.40 -38.52
C ASN A 286 0.71 -10.91 -38.70
N SER A 287 1.42 -11.27 -39.75
CA SER A 287 1.92 -12.65 -40.00
C SER A 287 3.45 -12.61 -40.04
N HIS A 288 4.09 -13.62 -39.45
CA HIS A 288 5.54 -13.74 -39.36
C HIS A 288 6.00 -15.05 -40.03
N ALA A 289 7.16 -15.02 -40.68
CA ALA A 289 7.67 -16.15 -41.46
C ALA A 289 8.12 -17.34 -40.60
N ASP A 290 8.54 -17.06 -39.36
CA ASP A 290 8.98 -18.07 -38.40
C ASP A 290 8.49 -17.76 -36.97
N TYR A 291 8.64 -18.73 -36.08
CA TYR A 291 8.19 -18.65 -34.69
C TYR A 291 9.04 -17.70 -33.82
N CYS A 292 10.13 -17.17 -34.38
CA CYS A 292 11.26 -16.77 -33.59
C CYS A 292 11.17 -15.35 -33.02
N SER A 293 12.12 -14.71 -32.95
CA SER A 293 12.60 -13.46 -32.34
C SER A 293 11.54 -12.36 -32.04
N LEU A 294 10.47 -12.22 -32.85
CA LEU A 294 9.63 -11.02 -32.75
C LEU A 294 8.65 -11.02 -31.57
N CYS A 295 8.06 -12.15 -31.18
CA CYS A 295 7.12 -12.18 -30.04
C CYS A 295 7.85 -12.00 -28.71
N ILE A 296 9.04 -12.57 -28.56
CA ILE A 296 9.88 -12.41 -27.37
C ILE A 296 10.44 -10.99 -27.33
N HIS A 297 10.93 -10.49 -28.46
CA HIS A 297 11.54 -9.16 -28.55
C HIS A 297 10.53 -8.03 -28.36
N HIS A 298 9.33 -8.15 -28.89
CA HIS A 298 8.32 -7.08 -28.82
C HIS A 298 7.60 -7.01 -27.46
N SER A 299 7.35 -8.12 -26.80
CA SER A 299 6.80 -8.17 -25.45
C SER A 299 7.68 -7.44 -24.43
N LEU A 300 8.97 -7.31 -24.70
CA LEU A 300 9.98 -6.80 -23.79
C LEU A 300 10.43 -5.38 -24.10
N VAL A 301 10.42 -4.98 -25.39
CA VAL A 301 10.92 -3.65 -25.83
C VAL A 301 9.83 -2.60 -25.83
N SER A 302 8.55 -2.97 -25.94
CA SER A 302 7.44 -2.00 -26.03
C SER A 302 7.04 -1.31 -24.72
N GLY A 303 7.71 -1.60 -23.62
CA GLY A 303 7.56 -0.83 -22.37
C GLY A 303 6.14 -0.75 -21.80
N HIS A 304 5.24 -1.60 -22.20
CA HIS A 304 3.88 -1.61 -21.66
C HIS A 304 3.93 -2.15 -20.23
N ARG A 305 3.67 -1.25 -19.27
CA ARG A 305 3.41 -1.61 -17.88
C ARG A 305 2.17 -2.48 -17.84
N PHE A 306 2.34 -3.77 -17.66
CA PHE A 306 1.23 -4.64 -17.31
C PHE A 306 0.88 -4.39 -15.83
N SER A 307 -0.29 -3.74 -15.60
CA SER A 307 -1.00 -3.86 -14.34
C SER A 307 -1.85 -5.12 -14.45
N ILE A 308 -1.48 -6.16 -13.70
CA ILE A 308 -2.33 -7.31 -13.42
C ILE A 308 -3.15 -7.00 -12.17
#